data_60904d0a7db7ab9b8b6c7aa655c54723
#
_entry.id   60904d0a7db7ab9b8b6c7aa655c54723
#
_cell.length_a   1.000
_cell.length_b   1.000
_cell.length_c   1.000
_cell.angle_alpha   90.00
_cell.angle_beta   90.00
_cell.angle_gamma   90.00
#
_symmetry.space_group_name_H-M   'P 1'
#
loop_
_entity.id
_entity.type
_entity.pdbx_description
1 polymer ?
#
loop_
_entity_poly.entity_id
_entity_poly.type
_entity_poly.pdbx_seq_one_letter_code
_entity_poly.pdbx_strand_id
1 'polypeptide(L)'
;MNERTLQMRLKKMKDKGYIIPDSTYQPGRQVVDKGDYEFTALPDDDVPIEELIAQRKRKFQHKREHEEASKLIPIKVKMDGAIGILHFGDPHVDDDGCDIEAIERHTDLVNRTEGLFAANVGDTTNNWCGRLARLYADQTTSAAQAWKIAEWFINRCNWLYMIGGNHDLWSGSGDPLRWIAKQQDALYKSSEARLALRFPNGLEVRVNARHDHSGSSIWNPAHGPMKAALMGTRDHLYVAGHKHESAYSVLKDAISGITMHACKVASYKIYDRYAKERGFRDNCLSPCALTTINPALPPDHPDLVKVWWEPEEGADYLTYLRRR
;
A
#
# COMPACT_ATOMS: atom_id res chain seq x y z
N MET A 1 23.56 -14.03 -55.64
CA MET A 1 24.29 -15.06 -54.85
C MET A 1 23.60 -16.38 -55.17
N ASN A 2 24.33 -17.40 -55.67
CA ASN A 2 23.65 -18.64 -56.03
C ASN A 2 23.31 -19.45 -54.76
N GLU A 3 22.33 -20.31 -54.87
CA GLU A 3 21.74 -21.11 -53.78
C GLU A 3 22.80 -21.97 -53.05
N ARG A 4 23.77 -22.51 -53.78
CA ARG A 4 24.87 -23.30 -53.24
C ARG A 4 25.78 -22.49 -52.30
N THR A 5 26.02 -21.24 -52.62
CA THR A 5 26.82 -20.32 -51.79
C THR A 5 26.06 -19.92 -50.50
N LEU A 6 24.73 -19.77 -50.58
CA LEU A 6 23.88 -19.50 -49.41
C LEU A 6 23.85 -20.69 -48.44
N GLN A 7 23.65 -21.90 -48.97
CA GLN A 7 23.64 -23.14 -48.17
C GLN A 7 24.99 -23.40 -47.46
N MET A 8 26.10 -23.13 -48.13
CA MET A 8 27.42 -23.24 -47.50
C MET A 8 27.65 -22.22 -46.38
N ARG A 9 27.15 -20.98 -46.53
CA ARG A 9 27.21 -19.98 -45.46
C ARG A 9 26.33 -20.33 -44.26
N LEU A 10 25.12 -20.83 -44.50
CA LEU A 10 24.22 -21.28 -43.46
C LEU A 10 24.78 -22.45 -42.67
N LYS A 11 25.39 -23.43 -43.36
CA LYS A 11 26.09 -24.55 -42.72
C LYS A 11 27.24 -24.05 -41.83
N LYS A 12 28.06 -23.13 -42.32
CA LYS A 12 29.19 -22.56 -41.58
C LYS A 12 28.76 -21.73 -40.35
N MET A 13 27.56 -21.16 -40.38
CA MET A 13 26.97 -20.47 -39.23
C MET A 13 26.43 -21.47 -38.19
N LYS A 14 25.76 -22.54 -38.61
CA LYS A 14 25.35 -23.65 -37.72
C LYS A 14 26.55 -24.30 -37.03
N ASP A 15 27.62 -24.57 -37.76
CA ASP A 15 28.86 -25.14 -37.22
C ASP A 15 29.57 -24.23 -36.20
N LYS A 16 29.26 -22.91 -36.21
CA LYS A 16 29.73 -21.92 -35.25
C LYS A 16 28.75 -21.69 -34.07
N GLY A 17 27.72 -22.53 -33.95
CA GLY A 17 26.75 -22.45 -32.85
C GLY A 17 25.66 -21.40 -33.01
N TYR A 18 25.52 -20.77 -34.17
CA TYR A 18 24.39 -19.86 -34.41
C TYR A 18 23.10 -20.65 -34.60
N ILE A 19 22.05 -20.31 -33.88
CA ILE A 19 20.70 -20.82 -34.10
C ILE A 19 20.17 -20.18 -35.38
N ILE A 20 20.16 -20.95 -36.48
CA ILE A 20 19.53 -20.49 -37.71
C ILE A 20 18.13 -21.07 -37.73
N PRO A 21 17.08 -20.21 -37.76
CA PRO A 21 15.72 -20.69 -37.91
C PRO A 21 15.60 -21.60 -39.12
N ASP A 22 14.90 -22.74 -38.98
CA ASP A 22 14.72 -23.67 -40.07
C ASP A 22 14.03 -22.96 -41.23
N SER A 23 14.69 -22.87 -42.38
CA SER A 23 14.19 -22.17 -43.56
C SER A 23 12.96 -22.84 -44.19
N THR A 24 12.55 -23.98 -43.65
CA THR A 24 11.37 -24.73 -44.10
C THR A 24 10.07 -24.26 -43.43
N TYR A 25 10.13 -23.45 -42.35
CA TYR A 25 8.93 -22.81 -41.87
C TYR A 25 8.60 -21.59 -42.73
N GLN A 26 8.04 -21.84 -43.91
CA GLN A 26 7.16 -20.89 -44.56
C GLN A 26 5.76 -21.16 -43.98
N PRO A 27 5.21 -20.28 -43.14
CA PRO A 27 3.80 -20.36 -42.85
C PRO A 27 3.10 -20.38 -44.20
N GLY A 28 2.25 -21.37 -44.45
CA GLY A 28 1.51 -21.48 -45.70
C GLY A 28 0.88 -20.14 -46.00
N ARG A 29 1.43 -19.42 -46.99
CA ARG A 29 0.94 -18.11 -47.36
C ARG A 29 -0.45 -18.32 -47.91
N GLN A 30 -1.47 -18.05 -47.09
CA GLN A 30 -2.84 -17.98 -47.57
C GLN A 30 -2.92 -16.82 -48.58
N VAL A 31 -3.20 -17.14 -49.81
CA VAL A 31 -3.52 -16.16 -50.84
C VAL A 31 -5.00 -15.87 -50.75
N VAL A 32 -5.36 -14.63 -50.52
CA VAL A 32 -6.75 -14.18 -50.56
C VAL A 32 -7.03 -13.62 -51.93
N ASP A 33 -7.81 -14.38 -52.71
CA ASP A 33 -8.27 -13.99 -54.04
C ASP A 33 -9.57 -13.20 -53.93
N LYS A 34 -9.60 -11.99 -54.52
CA LYS A 34 -10.78 -11.07 -54.55
C LYS A 34 -11.35 -10.95 -55.97
N GLY A 35 -10.90 -11.76 -56.90
CA GLY A 35 -11.33 -11.75 -58.31
C GLY A 35 -10.53 -10.77 -59.16
N ASP A 36 -10.53 -9.50 -58.83
CA ASP A 36 -9.79 -8.45 -59.54
C ASP A 36 -8.33 -8.32 -59.06
N TYR A 37 -8.02 -8.83 -57.91
CA TYR A 37 -6.67 -8.84 -57.31
C TYR A 37 -6.55 -9.93 -56.24
N GLU A 38 -5.36 -10.35 -56.02
CA GLU A 38 -4.99 -11.28 -54.95
C GLU A 38 -3.90 -10.66 -54.07
N PHE A 39 -3.89 -11.02 -52.78
CA PHE A 39 -2.81 -10.64 -51.88
C PHE A 39 -2.45 -11.78 -50.93
N THR A 40 -1.20 -11.81 -50.53
CA THR A 40 -0.75 -12.77 -49.52
C THR A 40 -1.23 -12.30 -48.17
N ALA A 41 -2.04 -13.12 -47.47
CA ALA A 41 -2.45 -12.83 -46.10
C ALA A 41 -1.21 -12.65 -45.22
N LEU A 42 -1.21 -11.59 -44.43
CA LEU A 42 -0.20 -11.42 -43.42
C LEU A 42 -0.44 -12.44 -42.30
N PRO A 43 0.63 -12.94 -41.65
CA PRO A 43 0.46 -13.69 -40.42
C PRO A 43 -0.34 -12.87 -39.42
N ASP A 44 -1.25 -13.52 -38.72
CA ASP A 44 -1.95 -12.89 -37.60
C ASP A 44 -0.91 -12.61 -36.49
N ASP A 45 -0.82 -11.34 -36.07
CA ASP A 45 0.09 -10.91 -34.99
C ASP A 45 -0.63 -10.89 -33.63
N ASP A 46 -1.94 -11.18 -33.62
CA ASP A 46 -2.71 -11.29 -32.39
C ASP A 46 -2.46 -12.63 -31.66
N VAL A 47 -2.54 -12.57 -30.34
CA VAL A 47 -2.46 -13.78 -29.52
C VAL A 47 -3.72 -14.61 -29.71
N PRO A 48 -3.63 -15.92 -30.02
CA PRO A 48 -4.80 -16.78 -30.16
C PRO A 48 -5.72 -16.74 -28.95
N ILE A 49 -7.05 -16.79 -29.21
CA ILE A 49 -8.05 -16.66 -28.13
C ILE A 49 -7.87 -17.72 -27.03
N GLU A 50 -7.48 -18.93 -27.37
CA GLU A 50 -7.24 -20.02 -26.44
C GLU A 50 -6.08 -19.68 -25.48
N GLU A 51 -5.04 -19.05 -25.99
CA GLU A 51 -3.90 -18.60 -25.18
C GLU A 51 -4.30 -17.45 -24.27
N LEU A 52 -5.04 -16.46 -24.78
CA LEU A 52 -5.59 -15.36 -23.95
C LEU A 52 -6.44 -15.93 -22.80
N ILE A 53 -7.33 -16.86 -23.09
CA ILE A 53 -8.16 -17.50 -22.06
C ILE A 53 -7.30 -18.28 -21.06
N ALA A 54 -6.29 -18.99 -21.51
CA ALA A 54 -5.36 -19.71 -20.62
C ALA A 54 -4.58 -18.74 -19.72
N GLN A 55 -4.11 -17.61 -20.25
CA GLN A 55 -3.44 -16.56 -19.48
C GLN A 55 -4.39 -15.97 -18.44
N ARG A 56 -5.67 -15.69 -18.81
CA ARG A 56 -6.69 -15.16 -17.86
C ARG A 56 -6.96 -16.14 -16.73
N LYS A 57 -7.10 -17.43 -17.03
CA LYS A 57 -7.30 -18.47 -16.00
C LYS A 57 -6.12 -18.53 -15.02
N ARG A 58 -4.87 -18.55 -15.51
CA ARG A 58 -3.68 -18.52 -14.66
C ARG A 58 -3.64 -17.27 -13.79
N LYS A 59 -3.90 -16.10 -14.39
CA LYS A 59 -3.90 -14.82 -13.66
C LYS A 59 -4.97 -14.77 -12.57
N PHE A 60 -6.17 -15.32 -12.84
CA PHE A 60 -7.23 -15.43 -11.85
C PHE A 60 -6.83 -16.36 -10.70
N GLN A 61 -6.23 -17.51 -10.99
CA GLN A 61 -5.77 -18.44 -9.96
C GLN A 61 -4.72 -17.78 -9.03
N HIS A 62 -3.69 -17.15 -9.58
CA HIS A 62 -2.69 -16.43 -8.78
C HIS A 62 -3.31 -15.31 -7.94
N LYS A 63 -4.28 -14.59 -8.51
CA LYS A 63 -4.99 -13.55 -7.76
C LYS A 63 -5.78 -14.16 -6.61
N ARG A 64 -6.50 -15.25 -6.84
CA ARG A 64 -7.27 -15.96 -5.80
C ARG A 64 -6.36 -16.42 -4.64
N GLU A 65 -5.24 -17.05 -4.94
CA GLU A 65 -4.26 -17.49 -3.94
C GLU A 65 -3.72 -16.33 -3.11
N HIS A 66 -3.38 -15.22 -3.77
CA HIS A 66 -2.93 -14.02 -3.09
C HIS A 66 -4.00 -13.40 -2.18
N GLU A 67 -5.24 -13.30 -2.65
CA GLU A 67 -6.36 -12.75 -1.87
C GLU A 67 -6.68 -13.63 -0.66
N GLU A 68 -6.69 -14.96 -0.83
CA GLU A 68 -6.90 -15.89 0.29
C GLU A 68 -5.80 -15.73 1.37
N ALA A 69 -4.53 -15.69 0.96
CA ALA A 69 -3.41 -15.49 1.89
C ALA A 69 -3.43 -14.10 2.57
N SER A 70 -4.08 -13.13 1.93
CA SER A 70 -4.15 -11.74 2.42
C SER A 70 -5.33 -11.45 3.33
N LYS A 71 -6.29 -12.38 3.48
CA LYS A 71 -7.49 -12.17 4.33
C LYS A 71 -7.17 -11.85 5.78
N LEU A 72 -6.13 -12.48 6.32
CA LEU A 72 -5.59 -12.22 7.64
C LEU A 72 -4.11 -12.56 7.63
N ILE A 73 -3.25 -11.57 7.71
CA ILE A 73 -1.80 -11.72 7.61
C ILE A 73 -1.22 -11.96 9.00
N PRO A 74 -0.68 -13.15 9.30
CA PRO A 74 -0.08 -13.41 10.59
C PRO A 74 1.28 -12.70 10.70
N ILE A 75 1.46 -11.94 11.78
CA ILE A 75 2.73 -11.32 12.15
C ILE A 75 3.15 -11.90 13.49
N LYS A 76 4.27 -12.62 13.51
CA LYS A 76 4.86 -13.14 14.74
C LYS A 76 5.69 -12.04 15.40
N VAL A 77 5.20 -11.50 16.50
CA VAL A 77 5.99 -10.63 17.38
C VAL A 77 7.02 -11.50 18.10
N LYS A 78 8.31 -11.17 17.94
CA LYS A 78 9.41 -11.97 18.51
C LYS A 78 9.95 -11.41 19.83
N MET A 79 9.56 -10.19 20.16
CA MET A 79 9.98 -9.52 21.39
C MET A 79 8.95 -9.70 22.48
N ASP A 80 9.41 -9.78 23.72
CA ASP A 80 8.56 -9.82 24.90
C ASP A 80 8.08 -8.41 25.28
N GLY A 81 6.96 -8.35 26.00
CA GLY A 81 6.40 -7.11 26.54
C GLY A 81 5.55 -6.33 25.55
N ALA A 82 5.23 -5.11 25.94
CA ALA A 82 4.37 -4.21 25.17
C ALA A 82 5.05 -3.74 23.89
N ILE A 83 4.23 -3.51 22.83
CA ILE A 83 4.66 -2.86 21.60
C ILE A 83 3.83 -1.62 21.32
N GLY A 84 4.36 -0.73 20.48
CA GLY A 84 3.65 0.43 19.95
C GLY A 84 3.66 0.41 18.43
N ILE A 85 2.64 1.03 17.85
CA ILE A 85 2.57 1.27 16.40
C ILE A 85 2.20 2.75 16.20
N LEU A 86 3.07 3.49 15.55
CA LEU A 86 2.80 4.86 15.13
C LEU A 86 2.23 4.84 13.71
N HIS A 87 0.96 5.20 13.59
CA HIS A 87 0.23 5.23 12.33
C HIS A 87 0.36 6.61 11.70
N PHE A 88 1.11 6.71 10.62
CA PHE A 88 1.27 7.92 9.82
C PHE A 88 0.04 8.05 8.90
N GLY A 89 -0.66 9.19 9.01
CA GLY A 89 -1.77 9.56 8.12
C GLY A 89 -1.24 10.34 6.93
N ASP A 90 -1.76 10.09 5.78
CA ASP A 90 -1.63 10.79 4.50
C ASP A 90 -0.42 11.75 4.43
N PRO A 91 0.83 11.23 4.29
CA PRO A 91 2.04 12.03 4.41
C PRO A 91 2.15 13.13 3.36
N HIS A 92 1.77 12.86 2.10
CA HIS A 92 1.90 13.79 0.97
C HIS A 92 3.26 14.51 0.98
N VAL A 93 4.35 13.73 1.13
CA VAL A 93 5.70 14.24 1.41
C VAL A 93 6.26 15.20 0.36
N ASP A 94 5.67 15.24 -0.81
CA ASP A 94 6.04 16.10 -1.94
C ASP A 94 5.22 17.40 -2.02
N ASP A 95 4.26 17.60 -1.10
CA ASP A 95 3.45 18.81 -1.08
C ASP A 95 4.16 19.94 -0.33
N ASP A 96 4.07 21.16 -0.86
CA ASP A 96 4.67 22.35 -0.24
C ASP A 96 4.04 22.70 1.12
N GLY A 97 2.85 22.18 1.40
CA GLY A 97 2.13 22.35 2.66
C GLY A 97 2.35 21.22 3.66
N CYS A 98 3.23 20.26 3.34
CA CYS A 98 3.55 19.14 4.22
C CYS A 98 4.50 19.56 5.35
N ASP A 99 4.19 19.18 6.59
CA ASP A 99 5.05 19.37 7.75
C ASP A 99 6.14 18.27 7.81
N ILE A 100 7.21 18.51 7.07
CA ILE A 100 8.38 17.61 7.00
C ILE A 100 9.09 17.51 8.37
N GLU A 101 9.13 18.60 9.15
CA GLU A 101 9.75 18.58 10.49
C GLU A 101 9.00 17.63 11.45
N ALA A 102 7.67 17.62 11.37
CA ALA A 102 6.88 16.64 12.13
C ALA A 102 7.14 15.21 11.66
N ILE A 103 7.26 14.97 10.36
CA ILE A 103 7.62 13.64 9.82
C ILE A 103 8.99 13.20 10.36
N GLU A 104 10.00 14.07 10.33
CA GLU A 104 11.33 13.77 10.89
C GLU A 104 11.26 13.44 12.38
N ARG A 105 10.63 14.31 13.16
CA ARG A 105 10.45 14.11 14.60
C ARG A 105 9.76 12.77 14.92
N HIS A 106 8.69 12.43 14.20
CA HIS A 106 7.94 11.19 14.43
C HIS A 106 8.71 9.94 13.97
N THR A 107 9.43 10.01 12.86
CA THR A 107 10.28 8.89 12.42
C THR A 107 11.45 8.67 13.37
N ASP A 108 12.07 9.74 13.89
CA ASP A 108 13.11 9.66 14.89
C ASP A 108 12.58 9.10 16.23
N LEU A 109 11.34 9.44 16.61
CA LEU A 109 10.67 8.85 17.77
C LEU A 109 10.53 7.33 17.63
N VAL A 110 10.11 6.85 16.46
CA VAL A 110 10.03 5.40 16.19
C VAL A 110 11.38 4.73 16.35
N ASN A 111 12.43 5.32 15.77
CA ASN A 111 13.77 4.72 15.79
C ASN A 111 14.42 4.67 17.17
N ARG A 112 14.16 5.67 18.04
CA ARG A 112 14.73 5.76 19.39
C ARG A 112 13.94 5.02 20.47
N THR A 113 12.68 4.62 20.19
CA THR A 113 11.81 4.01 21.18
C THR A 113 11.74 2.49 20.99
N GLU A 114 12.25 1.74 21.96
CA GLU A 114 12.23 0.27 21.91
C GLU A 114 10.82 -0.28 21.87
N GLY A 115 10.57 -1.17 20.91
CA GLY A 115 9.24 -1.79 20.71
C GLY A 115 8.23 -0.94 19.97
N LEU A 116 8.64 0.24 19.49
CA LEU A 116 7.79 1.09 18.63
C LEU A 116 8.08 0.81 17.16
N PHE A 117 7.02 0.59 16.39
CA PHE A 117 7.06 0.37 14.94
C PHE A 117 6.30 1.46 14.21
N ALA A 118 6.64 1.69 12.95
CA ALA A 118 5.91 2.60 12.09
C ALA A 118 4.87 1.85 11.24
N ALA A 119 3.78 2.54 10.91
CA ALA A 119 2.81 2.12 9.92
C ALA A 119 2.35 3.31 9.07
N ASN A 120 2.13 3.12 7.76
CA ASN A 120 1.61 4.14 6.86
C ASN A 120 0.25 3.72 6.34
N VAL A 121 -0.74 4.61 6.42
CA VAL A 121 -2.12 4.33 5.99
C VAL A 121 -2.45 4.83 4.58
N GLY A 122 -1.45 5.28 3.82
CA GLY A 122 -1.58 5.64 2.40
C GLY A 122 -1.35 7.11 2.09
N ASP A 123 -1.50 7.44 0.82
CA ASP A 123 -1.27 8.77 0.24
C ASP A 123 0.10 9.35 0.62
N THR A 124 1.15 8.56 0.35
CA THR A 124 2.54 8.93 0.63
C THR A 124 2.95 10.16 -0.17
N THR A 125 2.48 10.26 -1.42
CA THR A 125 2.74 11.40 -2.33
C THR A 125 1.44 11.94 -2.92
N ASN A 126 1.50 13.17 -3.43
CA ASN A 126 0.39 13.75 -4.19
C ASN A 126 0.13 13.01 -5.51
N ASN A 127 1.19 12.60 -6.21
CA ASN A 127 1.14 11.87 -7.47
C ASN A 127 0.01 12.35 -8.41
N TRP A 128 0.01 13.64 -8.71
CA TRP A 128 -1.03 14.27 -9.53
C TRP A 128 -1.07 13.67 -10.94
N CYS A 129 -2.10 12.95 -11.28
CA CYS A 129 -2.27 12.34 -12.60
C CYS A 129 -3.63 12.65 -13.23
N GLY A 130 -3.78 12.35 -14.52
CA GLY A 130 -5.00 12.59 -15.26
C GLY A 130 -5.42 14.06 -15.19
N ARG A 131 -6.66 14.34 -14.79
CA ARG A 131 -7.20 15.70 -14.68
C ARG A 131 -6.55 16.55 -13.59
N LEU A 132 -5.89 15.92 -12.62
CA LEU A 132 -5.21 16.58 -11.50
C LEU A 132 -3.76 16.92 -11.82
N ALA A 133 -3.19 16.45 -12.94
CA ALA A 133 -1.80 16.72 -13.33
C ALA A 133 -1.48 18.23 -13.41
N ARG A 134 -2.48 19.08 -13.66
CA ARG A 134 -2.33 20.54 -13.65
C ARG A 134 -1.88 21.08 -12.28
N LEU A 135 -2.15 20.37 -11.20
CA LEU A 135 -1.76 20.80 -9.85
C LEU A 135 -0.27 20.74 -9.60
N TYR A 136 0.49 20.01 -10.44
CA TYR A 136 1.96 20.13 -10.44
C TYR A 136 2.47 21.53 -10.77
N ALA A 137 1.69 22.33 -11.48
CA ALA A 137 2.08 23.73 -11.75
C ALA A 137 2.00 24.62 -10.51
N ASP A 138 1.31 24.17 -9.48
CA ASP A 138 1.07 24.92 -8.24
C ASP A 138 1.97 24.45 -7.08
N GLN A 139 2.82 23.42 -7.29
CA GLN A 139 3.79 22.97 -6.30
C GLN A 139 5.22 23.12 -6.82
N THR A 140 6.18 23.27 -5.91
CA THR A 140 7.59 23.45 -6.28
C THR A 140 8.30 22.14 -6.59
N THR A 141 7.75 21.02 -6.11
CA THR A 141 8.31 19.68 -6.26
C THR A 141 7.85 19.03 -7.56
N SER A 142 8.80 18.63 -8.41
CA SER A 142 8.51 17.85 -9.61
C SER A 142 8.16 16.40 -9.29
N ALA A 143 7.48 15.70 -10.20
CA ALA A 143 7.15 14.28 -10.03
C ALA A 143 8.39 13.39 -9.77
N ALA A 144 9.54 13.71 -10.40
CA ALA A 144 10.78 12.98 -10.17
C ALA A 144 11.36 13.23 -8.76
N GLN A 145 11.22 14.45 -8.25
CA GLN A 145 11.63 14.79 -6.89
C GLN A 145 10.69 14.17 -5.86
N ALA A 146 9.39 14.13 -6.14
CA ALA A 146 8.39 13.50 -5.28
C ALA A 146 8.77 12.05 -4.92
N TRP A 147 9.19 11.26 -5.92
CA TRP A 147 9.61 9.87 -5.65
C TRP A 147 10.92 9.75 -4.87
N LYS A 148 11.83 10.71 -5.00
CA LYS A 148 13.05 10.76 -4.16
C LYS A 148 12.71 11.07 -2.71
N ILE A 149 11.77 11.98 -2.48
CA ILE A 149 11.31 12.31 -1.12
C ILE A 149 10.54 11.13 -0.53
N ALA A 150 9.71 10.44 -1.32
CA ALA A 150 9.02 9.23 -0.89
C ALA A 150 10.01 8.11 -0.51
N GLU A 151 11.05 7.89 -1.31
CA GLU A 151 12.12 6.94 -0.99
C GLU A 151 12.84 7.33 0.31
N TRP A 152 13.18 8.61 0.47
CA TRP A 152 13.75 9.12 1.72
C TRP A 152 12.85 8.83 2.92
N PHE A 153 11.55 9.11 2.82
CA PHE A 153 10.58 8.84 3.89
C PHE A 153 10.50 7.35 4.24
N ILE A 154 10.39 6.50 3.23
CA ILE A 154 10.29 5.04 3.43
C ILE A 154 11.56 4.48 4.07
N ASN A 155 12.74 5.04 3.76
CA ASN A 155 14.01 4.60 4.31
C ASN A 155 14.26 5.08 5.75
N ARG A 156 13.42 5.95 6.32
CA ARG A 156 13.64 6.50 7.66
C ARG A 156 13.29 5.55 8.80
N CYS A 157 12.33 4.65 8.59
CA CYS A 157 11.84 3.76 9.66
C CYS A 157 11.77 2.31 9.23
N ASN A 158 11.72 1.42 10.25
CA ASN A 158 11.29 0.05 10.06
C ASN A 158 9.75 -0.02 10.10
N TRP A 159 9.15 -0.26 8.95
CA TRP A 159 7.69 -0.27 8.77
C TRP A 159 7.10 -1.65 9.10
N LEU A 160 6.19 -1.70 10.07
CA LEU A 160 5.41 -2.89 10.34
C LEU A 160 4.48 -3.21 9.16
N TYR A 161 3.87 -2.17 8.58
CA TYR A 161 3.11 -2.27 7.34
C TYR A 161 3.01 -0.90 6.65
N MET A 162 2.76 -0.96 5.35
CA MET A 162 2.44 0.19 4.52
C MET A 162 1.22 -0.11 3.66
N ILE A 163 0.32 0.85 3.54
CA ILE A 163 -0.86 0.77 2.67
C ILE A 163 -0.69 1.82 1.58
N GLY A 164 -1.03 1.48 0.34
CA GLY A 164 -1.16 2.45 -0.73
C GLY A 164 -2.50 3.17 -0.64
N GLY A 165 -2.49 4.49 -0.74
CA GLY A 165 -3.68 5.31 -0.89
C GLY A 165 -4.10 5.48 -2.34
N ASN A 166 -5.15 6.25 -2.57
CA ASN A 166 -5.63 6.49 -3.93
C ASN A 166 -4.62 7.29 -4.77
N HIS A 167 -3.90 8.24 -4.17
CA HIS A 167 -2.84 8.99 -4.85
C HIS A 167 -1.68 8.08 -5.25
N ASP A 168 -1.26 7.16 -4.40
CA ASP A 168 -0.18 6.21 -4.68
C ASP A 168 -0.52 5.26 -5.85
N LEU A 169 -1.80 4.94 -6.04
CA LEU A 169 -2.29 3.96 -7.03
C LEU A 169 -2.74 4.58 -8.36
N TRP A 170 -2.81 5.91 -8.47
CA TRP A 170 -3.31 6.58 -9.68
C TRP A 170 -2.34 6.53 -10.87
N SER A 171 -1.08 6.20 -10.66
CA SER A 171 -0.13 6.13 -11.77
C SER A 171 -0.50 5.00 -12.73
N GLY A 172 -0.88 5.32 -13.95
CA GLY A 172 -1.19 4.36 -15.02
C GLY A 172 0.00 3.48 -15.42
N SER A 173 1.20 3.76 -14.94
CA SER A 173 2.46 3.07 -15.22
C SER A 173 2.88 2.05 -14.16
N GLY A 174 2.04 1.75 -13.18
CA GLY A 174 2.36 0.80 -12.10
C GLY A 174 2.21 1.41 -10.70
N ASP A 175 2.84 0.76 -9.72
CA ASP A 175 2.81 1.14 -8.31
C ASP A 175 4.26 1.37 -7.83
N PRO A 176 4.82 2.59 -7.99
CA PRO A 176 6.19 2.89 -7.57
C PRO A 176 6.40 2.71 -6.06
N LEU A 177 5.40 3.06 -5.24
CA LEU A 177 5.47 2.89 -3.79
C LEU A 177 5.66 1.41 -3.41
N ARG A 178 4.91 0.51 -4.07
CA ARG A 178 5.06 -0.94 -3.89
C ARG A 178 6.48 -1.42 -4.20
N TRP A 179 7.09 -0.85 -5.24
CA TRP A 179 8.44 -1.21 -5.64
C TRP A 179 9.47 -0.77 -4.60
N ILE A 180 9.38 0.48 -4.11
CA ILE A 180 10.27 1.02 -3.06
C ILE A 180 10.08 0.23 -1.76
N ALA A 181 8.84 0.03 -1.31
CA ALA A 181 8.52 -0.71 -0.09
C ALA A 181 9.06 -2.16 -0.13
N LYS A 182 9.01 -2.80 -1.31
CA LYS A 182 9.56 -4.14 -1.50
C LYS A 182 11.09 -4.18 -1.34
N GLN A 183 11.80 -3.13 -1.74
CA GLN A 183 13.26 -3.07 -1.56
C GLN A 183 13.64 -2.93 -0.07
N GLN A 184 12.73 -2.44 0.76
CA GLN A 184 12.90 -2.31 2.20
C GLN A 184 12.31 -3.50 2.99
N ASP A 185 11.94 -4.59 2.30
CA ASP A 185 11.25 -5.75 2.90
C ASP A 185 10.00 -5.38 3.73
N ALA A 186 9.41 -4.21 3.45
CA ALA A 186 8.20 -3.76 4.14
C ALA A 186 6.96 -4.53 3.67
N LEU A 187 6.09 -4.87 4.60
CA LEU A 187 4.77 -5.43 4.28
C LEU A 187 3.91 -4.35 3.61
N TYR A 188 3.81 -4.42 2.30
CA TYR A 188 3.02 -3.48 1.51
C TYR A 188 1.73 -4.10 0.98
N LYS A 189 0.62 -3.38 1.13
CA LYS A 189 -0.70 -3.71 0.56
C LYS A 189 -1.28 -2.48 -0.13
N SER A 190 -1.91 -2.67 -1.29
CA SER A 190 -2.37 -1.55 -2.14
C SER A 190 -3.53 -0.74 -1.56
N SER A 191 -4.33 -1.26 -0.64
CA SER A 191 -5.48 -0.52 -0.10
C SER A 191 -5.88 -0.92 1.31
N GLU A 192 -5.57 -2.13 1.74
CA GLU A 192 -5.96 -2.66 3.05
C GLU A 192 -4.99 -3.73 3.54
N ALA A 193 -4.78 -3.79 4.84
CA ALA A 193 -4.09 -4.88 5.51
C ALA A 193 -4.84 -5.26 6.78
N ARG A 194 -5.22 -6.53 6.89
CA ARG A 194 -5.74 -7.10 8.12
C ARG A 194 -4.69 -8.01 8.73
N LEU A 195 -4.21 -7.66 9.91
CA LEU A 195 -3.05 -8.25 10.56
C LEU A 195 -3.46 -9.00 11.82
N ALA A 196 -2.84 -10.14 12.06
CA ALA A 196 -2.90 -10.86 13.33
C ALA A 196 -1.53 -10.80 14.00
N LEU A 197 -1.38 -9.90 14.97
CA LEU A 197 -0.17 -9.77 15.78
C LEU A 197 -0.19 -10.86 16.83
N ARG A 198 0.71 -11.84 16.70
CA ARG A 198 0.81 -13.01 17.61
C ARG A 198 2.00 -12.83 18.51
N PHE A 199 1.72 -12.69 19.80
CA PHE A 199 2.72 -12.49 20.85
C PHE A 199 3.29 -13.81 21.39
N PRO A 200 4.49 -13.78 22.02
CA PRO A 200 5.11 -14.99 22.58
C PRO A 200 4.26 -15.73 23.61
N ASN A 201 3.40 -15.02 24.34
CA ASN A 201 2.48 -15.60 25.32
C ASN A 201 1.20 -16.22 24.72
N GLY A 202 1.09 -16.25 23.38
CA GLY A 202 -0.06 -16.79 22.67
C GLY A 202 -1.21 -15.81 22.42
N LEU A 203 -1.14 -14.60 22.96
CA LEU A 203 -2.13 -13.56 22.67
C LEU A 203 -2.10 -13.18 21.18
N GLU A 204 -3.28 -13.02 20.57
CA GLU A 204 -3.46 -12.48 19.23
C GLU A 204 -4.23 -11.16 19.29
N VAL A 205 -3.64 -10.09 18.76
CA VAL A 205 -4.29 -8.78 18.59
C VAL A 205 -4.45 -8.51 17.09
N ARG A 206 -5.68 -8.18 16.66
CA ARG A 206 -5.99 -7.94 15.26
C ARG A 206 -6.06 -6.46 14.95
N VAL A 207 -5.38 -6.07 13.88
CA VAL A 207 -5.37 -4.72 13.33
C VAL A 207 -5.96 -4.77 11.93
N ASN A 208 -6.96 -3.93 11.66
CA ASN A 208 -7.60 -3.76 10.36
C ASN A 208 -7.30 -2.35 9.87
N ALA A 209 -6.31 -2.20 9.02
CA ALA A 209 -5.89 -0.94 8.49
C ALA A 209 -6.30 -0.80 7.03
N ARG A 210 -6.92 0.32 6.68
CA ARG A 210 -7.31 0.68 5.32
C ARG A 210 -6.96 2.13 5.06
N HIS A 211 -6.72 2.47 3.81
CA HIS A 211 -6.61 3.89 3.46
C HIS A 211 -7.94 4.62 3.74
N ASP A 212 -9.09 4.03 3.33
CA ASP A 212 -10.42 4.50 3.76
C ASP A 212 -11.35 3.31 4.06
N HIS A 213 -12.07 3.41 5.16
CA HIS A 213 -13.20 2.54 5.48
C HIS A 213 -14.50 3.17 4.98
N SER A 214 -15.27 2.42 4.21
CA SER A 214 -16.52 2.89 3.62
C SER A 214 -17.53 3.38 4.67
N GLY A 215 -17.95 4.60 4.52
CA GLY A 215 -18.96 5.26 5.35
C GLY A 215 -18.55 6.68 5.73
N SER A 216 -19.53 7.57 5.80
CA SER A 216 -19.34 8.95 6.23
C SER A 216 -20.47 9.38 7.12
N SER A 217 -20.19 10.31 8.03
CA SER A 217 -21.19 10.96 8.87
C SER A 217 -20.70 12.38 9.19
N ILE A 218 -21.56 13.35 9.09
CA ILE A 218 -21.26 14.73 9.46
C ILE A 218 -21.09 14.90 10.99
N TRP A 219 -21.60 13.94 11.76
CA TRP A 219 -21.59 13.96 13.22
C TRP A 219 -20.45 13.15 13.85
N ASN A 220 -19.88 12.22 13.09
CA ASN A 220 -18.86 11.32 13.58
C ASN A 220 -17.84 11.01 12.49
N PRO A 221 -16.69 11.67 12.48
CA PRO A 221 -15.63 11.42 11.50
C PRO A 221 -15.08 9.99 11.54
N ALA A 222 -15.14 9.29 12.69
CA ALA A 222 -14.74 7.88 12.81
C ALA A 222 -15.81 6.88 12.30
N HIS A 223 -16.89 7.34 11.66
CA HIS A 223 -18.01 6.49 11.25
C HIS A 223 -17.60 5.33 10.36
N GLY A 224 -16.71 5.53 9.39
CA GLY A 224 -16.23 4.48 8.50
C GLY A 224 -15.56 3.32 9.25
N PRO A 225 -14.50 3.56 10.03
CA PRO A 225 -13.86 2.55 10.87
C PRO A 225 -14.82 1.92 11.90
N MET A 226 -15.71 2.71 12.52
CA MET A 226 -16.73 2.20 13.44
C MET A 226 -17.69 1.22 12.77
N LYS A 227 -18.20 1.57 11.60
CA LYS A 227 -19.08 0.71 10.80
C LYS A 227 -18.38 -0.58 10.45
N ALA A 228 -17.10 -0.51 10.04
CA ALA A 228 -16.30 -1.70 9.74
C ALA A 228 -16.12 -2.60 10.98
N ALA A 229 -15.94 -2.02 12.15
CA ALA A 229 -15.85 -2.75 13.41
C ALA A 229 -17.16 -3.49 13.77
N LEU A 230 -18.28 -2.79 13.71
CA LEU A 230 -19.59 -3.31 14.10
C LEU A 230 -20.14 -4.36 13.13
N MET A 231 -19.99 -4.10 11.83
CA MET A 231 -20.59 -4.94 10.78
C MET A 231 -19.60 -5.93 10.16
N GLY A 232 -18.31 -5.82 10.50
CA GLY A 232 -17.24 -6.63 9.92
C GLY A 232 -16.67 -7.66 10.87
N THR A 233 -15.36 -7.68 10.98
CA THR A 233 -14.57 -8.79 11.59
C THR A 233 -14.35 -8.65 13.10
N ARG A 234 -14.80 -7.58 13.72
CA ARG A 234 -14.64 -7.29 15.17
C ARG A 234 -13.19 -7.43 15.62
N ASP A 235 -12.28 -6.78 14.88
CA ASP A 235 -10.87 -6.73 15.22
C ASP A 235 -10.64 -5.69 16.33
N HIS A 236 -9.52 -5.73 17.03
CA HIS A 236 -9.24 -4.85 18.17
C HIS A 236 -8.99 -3.39 17.75
N LEU A 237 -8.38 -3.18 16.58
CA LEU A 237 -8.02 -1.85 16.08
C LEU A 237 -8.39 -1.70 14.62
N TYR A 238 -9.09 -0.61 14.30
CA TYR A 238 -9.39 -0.17 12.94
C TYR A 238 -8.75 1.19 12.71
N VAL A 239 -7.91 1.30 11.68
CA VAL A 239 -7.18 2.54 11.36
C VAL A 239 -7.48 2.97 9.93
N ALA A 240 -7.67 4.28 9.73
CA ALA A 240 -7.87 4.90 8.42
C ALA A 240 -7.22 6.28 8.32
N GLY A 241 -6.99 6.74 7.08
CA GLY A 241 -6.62 8.12 6.71
C GLY A 241 -7.61 8.74 5.74
N HIS A 242 -7.15 9.19 4.56
CA HIS A 242 -7.85 9.64 3.35
C HIS A 242 -8.60 10.98 3.46
N LYS A 243 -9.36 11.21 4.50
CA LYS A 243 -10.20 12.43 4.61
C LYS A 243 -9.54 13.55 5.39
N HIS A 244 -8.29 13.39 5.77
CA HIS A 244 -7.51 14.36 6.55
C HIS A 244 -8.23 14.83 7.81
N GLU A 245 -8.96 13.92 8.47
CA GLU A 245 -9.71 14.17 9.71
C GLU A 245 -9.19 13.26 10.81
N SER A 246 -8.97 13.78 12.02
CA SER A 246 -8.63 12.97 13.19
C SER A 246 -9.91 12.64 13.96
N ALA A 247 -10.11 11.37 14.27
CA ALA A 247 -11.23 10.92 15.09
C ALA A 247 -10.93 9.58 15.77
N TYR A 248 -11.52 9.40 16.94
CA TYR A 248 -11.40 8.17 17.70
C TYR A 248 -12.72 7.80 18.36
N SER A 249 -13.08 6.53 18.24
CA SER A 249 -14.25 5.95 18.92
C SER A 249 -13.92 4.59 19.46
N VAL A 250 -14.49 4.24 20.60
CA VAL A 250 -14.31 2.94 21.26
C VAL A 250 -15.65 2.24 21.38
N LEU A 251 -15.67 0.96 21.05
CA LEU A 251 -16.85 0.12 21.12
C LEU A 251 -16.48 -1.19 21.80
N LYS A 252 -17.38 -1.74 22.58
CA LYS A 252 -17.22 -3.08 23.15
C LYS A 252 -18.20 -4.04 22.50
N ASP A 253 -17.70 -5.13 21.94
CA ASP A 253 -18.56 -6.18 21.38
C ASP A 253 -19.26 -6.95 22.51
N ALA A 254 -20.58 -6.97 22.47
CA ALA A 254 -21.38 -7.60 23.56
C ALA A 254 -21.25 -9.13 23.58
N ILE A 255 -20.80 -9.76 22.50
CA ILE A 255 -20.70 -11.21 22.40
C ILE A 255 -19.30 -11.70 22.80
N SER A 256 -18.26 -11.13 22.20
CA SER A 256 -16.87 -11.55 22.44
C SER A 256 -16.20 -10.83 23.62
N GLY A 257 -16.77 -9.70 24.07
CA GLY A 257 -16.16 -8.84 25.08
C GLY A 257 -15.00 -8.00 24.56
N ILE A 258 -14.57 -8.18 23.29
CA ILE A 258 -13.44 -7.45 22.70
C ILE A 258 -13.77 -5.94 22.65
N THR A 259 -12.82 -5.14 23.09
CA THR A 259 -12.86 -3.71 22.89
C THR A 259 -12.29 -3.37 21.52
N MET A 260 -13.11 -2.72 20.70
CA MET A 260 -12.76 -2.32 19.35
C MET A 260 -12.45 -0.83 19.32
N HIS A 261 -11.29 -0.46 18.78
CA HIS A 261 -10.83 0.92 18.67
C HIS A 261 -10.90 1.34 17.20
N ALA A 262 -11.71 2.37 16.91
CA ALA A 262 -11.86 2.95 15.58
C ALA A 262 -11.12 4.28 15.55
N CYS A 263 -9.97 4.32 14.88
CA CYS A 263 -9.07 5.46 14.80
C CYS A 263 -8.98 5.95 13.35
N LYS A 264 -9.05 7.25 13.18
CA LYS A 264 -8.81 7.93 11.92
C LYS A 264 -7.77 9.01 12.13
N VAL A 265 -6.72 8.98 11.32
CA VAL A 265 -5.60 9.93 11.37
C VAL A 265 -5.74 10.95 10.26
N ALA A 266 -5.33 12.19 10.53
CA ALA A 266 -5.38 13.26 9.55
C ALA A 266 -4.19 13.16 8.57
N SER A 267 -3.68 14.29 8.11
CA SER A 267 -2.59 14.38 7.15
C SER A 267 -1.46 15.25 7.69
N TYR A 268 -0.23 14.97 7.27
CA TYR A 268 0.91 15.88 7.45
C TYR A 268 0.85 17.09 6.53
N LYS A 269 -0.01 17.05 5.50
CA LYS A 269 -0.29 18.19 4.64
C LYS A 269 -1.25 19.15 5.34
N ILE A 270 -0.68 20.11 6.07
CA ILE A 270 -1.42 21.07 6.88
C ILE A 270 -2.04 22.17 6.01
N TYR A 271 -1.26 22.68 5.05
CA TYR A 271 -1.68 23.73 4.13
C TYR A 271 -2.03 23.14 2.77
N ASP A 272 -3.31 22.91 2.53
CA ASP A 272 -3.79 22.31 1.27
C ASP A 272 -4.54 23.35 0.43
N ARG A 273 -3.88 23.89 -0.60
CA ARG A 273 -4.47 24.85 -1.54
C ARG A 273 -5.68 24.23 -2.26
N TYR A 274 -5.58 22.98 -2.71
CA TYR A 274 -6.68 22.29 -3.38
C TYR A 274 -7.90 22.12 -2.48
N ALA A 275 -7.70 21.80 -1.20
CA ALA A 275 -8.77 21.72 -0.22
C ALA A 275 -9.41 23.09 0.02
N LYS A 276 -8.61 24.17 0.12
CA LYS A 276 -9.14 25.56 0.24
C LYS A 276 -10.01 25.96 -0.94
N GLU A 277 -9.62 25.63 -2.17
CA GLU A 277 -10.44 25.88 -3.36
C GLU A 277 -11.79 25.15 -3.32
N ARG A 278 -11.89 24.09 -2.54
CA ARG A 278 -13.13 23.33 -2.28
C ARG A 278 -13.88 23.78 -1.03
N GLY A 279 -13.42 24.86 -0.37
CA GLY A 279 -14.06 25.43 0.81
C GLY A 279 -13.68 24.79 2.13
N PHE A 280 -12.67 23.91 2.15
CA PHE A 280 -12.11 23.37 3.39
C PHE A 280 -11.12 24.35 4.02
N ARG A 281 -10.93 24.23 5.34
CA ARG A 281 -9.98 25.04 6.12
C ARG A 281 -8.66 24.31 6.28
N ASP A 282 -7.59 25.07 6.60
CA ASP A 282 -6.35 24.48 7.10
C ASP A 282 -6.60 23.71 8.39
N ASN A 283 -5.93 22.59 8.55
CA ASN A 283 -6.15 21.66 9.64
C ASN A 283 -4.98 21.68 10.63
N CYS A 284 -5.27 21.89 11.91
CA CYS A 284 -4.36 21.65 13.02
C CYS A 284 -4.73 20.33 13.71
N LEU A 285 -4.97 19.27 12.93
CA LEU A 285 -5.37 17.96 13.42
C LEU A 285 -4.14 17.05 13.57
N SER A 286 -4.29 15.99 14.39
CA SER A 286 -3.22 15.03 14.61
C SER A 286 -2.94 14.22 13.34
N PRO A 287 -1.77 14.41 12.71
CA PRO A 287 -1.43 13.71 11.45
C PRO A 287 -1.11 12.24 11.65
N CYS A 288 -0.94 11.82 12.91
CA CYS A 288 -0.66 10.45 13.29
C CYS A 288 -1.35 10.11 14.60
N ALA A 289 -1.37 8.83 14.92
CA ALA A 289 -1.77 8.31 16.22
C ALA A 289 -0.85 7.16 16.62
N LEU A 290 -0.39 7.16 17.87
CA LEU A 290 0.35 6.02 18.41
C LEU A 290 -0.63 5.07 19.11
N THR A 291 -0.55 3.78 18.82
CA THR A 291 -1.28 2.77 19.56
C THR A 291 -0.30 1.91 20.36
N THR A 292 -0.55 1.76 21.66
CA THR A 292 0.19 0.82 22.50
C THR A 292 -0.61 -0.45 22.72
N ILE A 293 0.04 -1.59 22.65
CA ILE A 293 -0.54 -2.94 22.87
C ILE A 293 0.19 -3.57 24.04
N ASN A 294 -0.54 -3.89 25.12
CA ASN A 294 0.01 -4.51 26.30
C ASN A 294 -0.37 -6.00 26.38
N PRO A 295 0.48 -6.92 25.92
CA PRO A 295 0.15 -8.35 25.89
C PRO A 295 0.07 -9.01 27.26
N ALA A 296 0.41 -8.33 28.35
CA ALA A 296 0.20 -8.84 29.70
C ALA A 296 -1.28 -8.80 30.14
N LEU A 297 -2.14 -8.10 29.38
CA LEU A 297 -3.56 -8.00 29.65
C LEU A 297 -4.36 -9.05 28.87
N PRO A 298 -5.52 -9.51 29.37
CA PRO A 298 -6.37 -10.45 28.65
C PRO A 298 -6.98 -9.81 27.39
N PRO A 299 -7.42 -10.65 26.42
CA PRO A 299 -7.87 -10.17 25.10
C PRO A 299 -9.12 -9.29 25.14
N ASP A 300 -9.93 -9.35 26.18
CA ASP A 300 -11.14 -8.56 26.39
C ASP A 300 -10.91 -7.30 27.28
N HIS A 301 -9.67 -7.10 27.75
CA HIS A 301 -9.35 -5.95 28.61
C HIS A 301 -9.40 -4.65 27.80
N PRO A 302 -10.08 -3.60 28.31
CA PRO A 302 -10.23 -2.34 27.58
C PRO A 302 -8.90 -1.61 27.33
N ASP A 303 -7.91 -1.82 28.19
CA ASP A 303 -6.58 -1.22 28.08
C ASP A 303 -5.55 -2.09 27.33
N LEU A 304 -5.98 -3.21 26.72
CA LEU A 304 -5.13 -4.05 25.89
C LEU A 304 -4.53 -3.22 24.75
N VAL A 305 -5.35 -2.35 24.16
CA VAL A 305 -4.97 -1.35 23.15
C VAL A 305 -5.31 0.04 23.69
N LYS A 306 -4.36 0.97 23.59
CA LYS A 306 -4.61 2.40 23.87
C LYS A 306 -4.16 3.24 22.68
N VAL A 307 -4.89 4.32 22.42
CA VAL A 307 -4.62 5.27 21.33
C VAL A 307 -4.19 6.59 21.94
N TRP A 308 -3.13 7.17 21.40
CA TRP A 308 -2.49 8.41 21.83
C TRP A 308 -2.43 9.36 20.63
N TRP A 309 -2.92 10.57 20.83
CA TRP A 309 -2.81 11.63 19.83
C TRP A 309 -1.46 12.33 19.87
N GLU A 310 -0.83 12.38 21.07
CA GLU A 310 0.52 12.87 21.25
C GLU A 310 1.48 11.68 21.23
N PRO A 311 2.25 11.49 20.14
CA PRO A 311 3.09 10.31 19.97
C PRO A 311 4.18 10.18 21.05
N GLU A 312 4.71 11.31 21.54
CA GLU A 312 5.73 11.34 22.58
C GLU A 312 5.17 10.76 23.90
N GLU A 313 3.97 11.15 24.30
CA GLU A 313 3.33 10.60 25.51
C GLU A 313 3.07 9.09 25.37
N GLY A 314 2.64 8.67 24.17
CA GLY A 314 2.44 7.26 23.87
C GLY A 314 3.74 6.46 23.94
N ALA A 315 4.85 7.02 23.46
CA ALA A 315 6.17 6.42 23.50
C ALA A 315 6.72 6.33 24.94
N ASP A 316 6.48 7.35 25.75
CA ASP A 316 6.84 7.34 27.18
C ASP A 316 6.04 6.27 27.93
N TYR A 317 4.75 6.16 27.64
CA TYR A 317 3.91 5.10 28.23
C TYR A 317 4.38 3.70 27.77
N LEU A 318 4.72 3.53 26.50
CA LEU A 318 5.29 2.27 26.00
C LEU A 318 6.58 1.91 26.76
N THR A 319 7.48 2.90 26.92
CA THR A 319 8.73 2.73 27.66
C THR A 319 8.47 2.31 29.11
N TYR A 320 7.49 2.92 29.76
CA TYR A 320 7.07 2.53 31.11
C TYR A 320 6.57 1.09 31.18
N LEU A 321 5.70 0.67 30.24
CA LEU A 321 5.20 -0.71 30.19
C LEU A 321 6.31 -1.75 29.99
N ARG A 322 7.34 -1.40 29.20
CA ARG A 322 8.44 -2.31 28.89
C ARG A 322 9.48 -2.45 30.03
N ARG A 323 9.51 -1.50 30.95
CA ARG A 323 10.37 -1.56 32.16
C ARG A 323 9.78 -2.37 33.32
N ARG A 324 8.50 -2.73 33.22
CA ARG A 324 7.76 -3.54 34.20
C ARG A 324 7.82 -5.01 33.85
#